data_253a1ffcd4a6044e22641e7bf81abcf4
#
_entry.id   253a1ffcd4a6044e22641e7bf81abcf4
#
_cell.length_a   1.000
_cell.length_b   1.000
_cell.length_c   1.000
_cell.angle_alpha   90.00
_cell.angle_beta   90.00
_cell.angle_gamma   90.00
#
_symmetry.space_group_name_H-M   'P 1'
#
loop_
_entity.id
_entity.type
_entity.pdbx_description
1 polymer ?
#
loop_
_entity_poly.entity_id
_entity_poly.type
_entity_poly.pdbx_seq_one_letter_code
_entity_poly.pdbx_strand_id
1 'polypeptide(L)'
;NRMSVSIDKIAPDMQHAIVAIEDERFYEHEGIDVRGILRAFVNGVSNGFNFNEGASTLTQQLLKNNVFTNWTDEGKIERFKRKFQEQYLALQLEKSLNRQGKDTKNIILENYLNTINFGAGTYGIQAASQRYFNKDASELTLSESAVLAAIPQNPTKFNPINHPEENIERRNKVLSNMLSQGYISQSEYETALADNVYDRIQETDSSQEQAAPYSYFIDELIDQVINDLQVQKGYTEVQAQNALYSGGLRIYTTQDPVIQGICDDEYANPDNFPEESQVGIDWALSVKKTDGTVQNYSV
;
A
#
# COMPACT_ATOMS: atom_id res chain seq x y z
N ASN A 1 -9.32 -3.83 0.39
CA ASN A 1 -9.86 -3.09 -0.76
C ASN A 1 -8.73 -2.31 -1.43
N ARG A 2 -8.43 -2.60 -2.70
CA ARG A 2 -7.55 -1.76 -3.51
C ARG A 2 -8.42 -0.98 -4.50
N MET A 3 -8.51 0.32 -4.29
CA MET A 3 -9.11 1.24 -5.27
C MET A 3 -7.97 1.98 -5.96
N SER A 4 -7.72 1.66 -7.22
CA SER A 4 -6.71 2.33 -8.03
C SER A 4 -7.28 3.65 -8.57
N VAL A 5 -6.55 4.73 -8.39
CA VAL A 5 -6.91 6.05 -8.89
C VAL A 5 -5.82 6.59 -9.81
N SER A 6 -6.18 7.37 -10.81
CA SER A 6 -5.21 8.02 -11.69
C SER A 6 -4.46 9.14 -10.95
N ILE A 7 -3.27 9.49 -11.43
CA ILE A 7 -2.38 10.46 -10.78
C ILE A 7 -3.05 11.84 -10.58
N ASP A 8 -3.92 12.26 -11.49
CA ASP A 8 -4.70 13.50 -11.40
C ASP A 8 -5.77 13.49 -10.30
N LYS A 9 -6.08 12.30 -9.74
CA LYS A 9 -6.98 12.09 -8.60
C LYS A 9 -6.24 11.90 -7.27
N ILE A 10 -4.95 12.16 -7.24
CA ILE A 10 -4.14 12.15 -6.02
C ILE A 10 -3.70 13.59 -5.74
N ALA A 11 -3.91 14.05 -4.52
CA ALA A 11 -3.53 15.41 -4.12
C ALA A 11 -2.05 15.69 -4.47
N PRO A 12 -1.70 16.84 -5.07
CA PRO A 12 -0.32 17.19 -5.40
C PRO A 12 0.60 17.15 -4.19
N ASP A 13 0.13 17.55 -3.01
CA ASP A 13 0.90 17.48 -1.77
C ASP A 13 1.29 16.04 -1.40
N MET A 14 0.42 15.06 -1.66
CA MET A 14 0.75 13.65 -1.43
C MET A 14 1.83 13.16 -2.40
N GLN A 15 1.75 13.56 -3.67
CA GLN A 15 2.75 13.22 -4.67
C GLN A 15 4.12 13.80 -4.30
N HIS A 16 4.16 15.07 -3.89
CA HIS A 16 5.39 15.75 -3.46
C HIS A 16 5.93 15.18 -2.14
N ALA A 17 5.07 14.88 -1.17
CA ALA A 17 5.46 14.34 0.13
C ALA A 17 6.18 13.00 -0.01
N ILE A 18 5.65 12.09 -0.83
CA ILE A 18 6.27 10.77 -1.04
C ILE A 18 7.60 10.89 -1.80
N VAL A 19 7.67 11.74 -2.81
CA VAL A 19 8.91 12.02 -3.53
C VAL A 19 9.96 12.62 -2.60
N ALA A 20 9.57 13.62 -1.80
CA ALA A 20 10.49 14.32 -0.91
C ALA A 20 11.11 13.42 0.16
N ILE A 21 10.40 12.40 0.64
CA ILE A 21 10.90 11.53 1.70
C ILE A 21 11.58 10.25 1.19
N GLU A 22 11.13 9.69 0.07
CA GLU A 22 11.59 8.42 -0.45
C GLU A 22 12.62 8.54 -1.58
N ASP A 23 12.53 9.59 -2.41
CA ASP A 23 13.35 9.71 -3.63
C ASP A 23 13.51 11.18 -4.08
N GLU A 24 14.30 11.96 -3.33
CA GLU A 24 14.51 13.41 -3.52
C GLU A 24 14.76 13.83 -4.98
N ARG A 25 15.48 13.00 -5.75
CA ARG A 25 15.85 13.26 -7.15
C ARG A 25 15.06 12.44 -8.14
N PHE A 26 13.86 12.00 -7.77
CA PHE A 26 13.00 11.15 -8.60
C PHE A 26 12.84 11.66 -10.04
N TYR A 27 12.67 12.96 -10.20
CA TYR A 27 12.47 13.57 -11.53
C TYR A 27 13.78 13.79 -12.32
N GLU A 28 14.96 13.59 -11.69
CA GLU A 28 16.27 13.84 -12.30
C GLU A 28 16.94 12.57 -12.84
N HIS A 29 16.67 11.41 -12.24
CA HIS A 29 17.33 10.16 -12.60
C HIS A 29 16.44 9.27 -13.50
N GLU A 30 17.05 8.27 -14.10
CA GLU A 30 16.39 7.28 -14.97
C GLU A 30 16.32 5.90 -14.29
N GLY A 31 15.53 5.76 -13.21
CA GLY A 31 15.30 4.51 -12.51
C GLY A 31 16.26 4.21 -11.35
N ILE A 32 17.48 4.72 -11.38
CA ILE A 32 18.46 4.63 -10.29
C ILE A 32 19.07 5.99 -9.99
N ASP A 33 19.22 6.29 -8.71
CA ASP A 33 19.91 7.50 -8.26
C ASP A 33 21.39 7.22 -7.93
N VAL A 34 22.24 7.36 -8.92
CA VAL A 34 23.70 7.12 -8.77
C VAL A 34 24.32 8.06 -7.73
N ARG A 35 23.86 9.32 -7.66
CA ARG A 35 24.36 10.31 -6.68
C ARG A 35 23.96 9.91 -5.26
N GLY A 36 22.71 9.44 -5.08
CA GLY A 36 22.23 8.93 -3.80
C GLY A 36 22.97 7.68 -3.33
N ILE A 37 23.24 6.75 -4.24
CA ILE A 37 24.05 5.57 -3.96
C ILE A 37 25.46 5.95 -3.50
N LEU A 38 26.11 6.89 -4.21
CA LEU A 38 27.45 7.34 -3.85
C LEU A 38 27.46 8.07 -2.51
N ARG A 39 26.48 8.92 -2.23
CA ARG A 39 26.31 9.60 -0.94
C ARG A 39 26.15 8.58 0.19
N ALA A 40 25.23 7.63 0.05
CA ALA A 40 24.99 6.61 1.05
C ALA A 40 26.23 5.73 1.30
N PHE A 41 27.00 5.45 0.26
CA PHE A 41 28.27 4.73 0.38
C PHE A 41 29.32 5.53 1.18
N VAL A 42 29.53 6.80 0.83
CA VAL A 42 30.49 7.68 1.53
C VAL A 42 30.09 7.83 3.01
N ASN A 43 28.80 8.08 3.28
CA ASN A 43 28.30 8.21 4.65
C ASN A 43 28.42 6.89 5.43
N GLY A 44 28.13 5.77 4.79
CA GLY A 44 28.29 4.45 5.40
C GLY A 44 29.73 4.16 5.81
N VAL A 45 30.69 4.46 4.94
CA VAL A 45 32.13 4.31 5.24
C VAL A 45 32.56 5.26 6.36
N SER A 46 32.13 6.53 6.31
CA SER A 46 32.48 7.55 7.32
C SER A 46 31.91 7.23 8.70
N ASN A 47 30.77 6.52 8.77
CA ASN A 47 30.09 6.12 10.00
C ASN A 47 30.42 4.67 10.43
N GLY A 48 31.62 4.20 10.14
CA GLY A 48 32.09 2.88 10.61
C GLY A 48 31.42 1.70 9.92
N PHE A 49 31.18 1.79 8.61
CA PHE A 49 30.50 0.80 7.78
C PHE A 49 29.00 0.58 8.14
N ASN A 50 28.37 1.62 8.68
CA ASN A 50 26.95 1.60 8.98
C ASN A 50 26.14 2.21 7.81
N PHE A 51 25.55 1.35 6.97
CA PHE A 51 24.81 1.73 5.75
C PHE A 51 23.31 1.87 6.05
N ASN A 52 22.95 2.82 6.90
CA ASN A 52 21.55 3.04 7.32
C ASN A 52 20.77 3.97 6.37
N GLU A 53 21.43 4.67 5.46
CA GLU A 53 20.76 5.52 4.49
C GLU A 53 20.15 4.70 3.36
N GLY A 54 18.87 4.90 3.10
CA GLY A 54 18.19 4.35 1.93
C GLY A 54 18.62 5.09 0.66
N ALA A 55 19.10 4.35 -0.34
CA ALA A 55 19.42 4.86 -1.67
C ALA A 55 18.55 4.18 -2.75
N SER A 56 17.44 3.58 -2.36
CA SER A 56 16.53 2.91 -3.29
C SER A 56 15.53 3.92 -3.83
N THR A 57 15.40 4.00 -5.14
CA THR A 57 14.43 4.88 -5.82
C THR A 57 13.00 4.34 -5.72
N LEU A 58 12.00 5.20 -5.99
CA LEU A 58 10.60 4.81 -6.09
C LEU A 58 10.39 3.71 -7.14
N THR A 59 11.11 3.77 -8.27
CA THR A 59 11.07 2.76 -9.32
C THR A 59 11.57 1.40 -8.83
N GLN A 60 12.67 1.37 -8.05
CA GLN A 60 13.18 0.13 -7.44
C GLN A 60 12.22 -0.42 -6.40
N GLN A 61 11.62 0.44 -5.57
CA GLN A 61 10.64 0.02 -4.56
C GLN A 61 9.38 -0.53 -5.22
N LEU A 62 8.88 0.10 -6.29
CA LEU A 62 7.74 -0.39 -7.07
C LEU A 62 8.01 -1.80 -7.60
N LEU A 63 9.17 -2.03 -8.22
CA LEU A 63 9.57 -3.33 -8.73
C LEU A 63 9.73 -4.35 -7.61
N LYS A 64 10.39 -3.99 -6.51
CA LYS A 64 10.55 -4.86 -5.34
C LYS A 64 9.21 -5.39 -4.84
N ASN A 65 8.23 -4.50 -4.70
CA ASN A 65 6.93 -4.83 -4.11
C ASN A 65 6.00 -5.60 -5.05
N ASN A 66 6.19 -5.48 -6.38
CA ASN A 66 5.26 -6.07 -7.36
C ASN A 66 5.86 -7.22 -8.18
N VAL A 67 7.18 -7.34 -8.28
CA VAL A 67 7.85 -8.35 -9.11
C VAL A 67 8.52 -9.43 -8.27
N PHE A 68 9.09 -9.05 -7.13
CA PHE A 68 9.81 -9.99 -6.28
C PHE A 68 8.92 -10.52 -5.16
N THR A 69 8.71 -11.84 -5.16
CA THR A 69 7.98 -12.55 -4.08
C THR A 69 8.95 -13.02 -3.01
N ASN A 70 8.49 -13.12 -1.75
CA ASN A 70 9.24 -13.68 -0.61
C ASN A 70 10.56 -12.96 -0.25
N TRP A 71 10.71 -11.67 -0.60
CA TRP A 71 11.91 -10.89 -0.29
C TRP A 71 12.11 -10.63 1.23
N THR A 72 11.11 -10.92 2.06
CA THR A 72 11.19 -10.78 3.52
C THR A 72 12.06 -11.85 4.19
N ASP A 73 12.15 -13.03 3.58
CA ASP A 73 12.84 -14.21 4.15
C ASP A 73 14.20 -14.49 3.48
N GLU A 74 14.71 -13.51 2.73
CA GLU A 74 15.96 -13.65 1.97
C GLU A 74 17.22 -13.63 2.84
N GLY A 75 18.16 -14.52 2.50
CA GLY A 75 19.52 -14.46 2.98
C GLY A 75 20.30 -13.25 2.44
N LYS A 76 21.51 -12.99 2.98
CA LYS A 76 22.32 -11.82 2.57
C LYS A 76 22.71 -11.86 1.09
N ILE A 77 23.00 -13.04 0.55
CA ILE A 77 23.44 -13.23 -0.85
C ILE A 77 22.26 -13.02 -1.80
N GLU A 78 21.09 -13.56 -1.48
CA GLU A 78 19.86 -13.40 -2.26
C GLU A 78 19.44 -11.92 -2.29
N ARG A 79 19.52 -11.24 -1.15
CA ARG A 79 19.26 -9.79 -1.05
C ARG A 79 20.19 -8.99 -1.96
N PHE A 80 21.47 -9.34 -2.00
CA PHE A 80 22.43 -8.67 -2.86
C PHE A 80 22.11 -8.88 -4.35
N LYS A 81 21.83 -10.12 -4.76
CA LYS A 81 21.43 -10.46 -6.13
C LYS A 81 20.15 -9.71 -6.53
N ARG A 82 19.14 -9.74 -5.67
CA ARG A 82 17.88 -9.00 -5.91
C ARG A 82 18.14 -7.51 -6.07
N LYS A 83 19.00 -6.90 -5.26
CA LYS A 83 19.33 -5.47 -5.41
C LYS A 83 19.91 -5.12 -6.79
N PHE A 84 20.75 -5.96 -7.35
CA PHE A 84 21.24 -5.77 -8.73
C PHE A 84 20.10 -5.94 -9.76
N GLN A 85 19.23 -6.92 -9.57
CA GLN A 85 18.09 -7.13 -10.44
C GLN A 85 17.11 -5.95 -10.38
N GLU A 86 16.81 -5.43 -9.19
CA GLU A 86 15.99 -4.21 -9.01
C GLU A 86 16.57 -3.03 -9.79
N GLN A 87 17.87 -2.78 -9.67
CA GLN A 87 18.53 -1.68 -10.37
C GLN A 87 18.48 -1.84 -11.89
N TYR A 88 18.79 -3.04 -12.38
CA TYR A 88 18.73 -3.33 -13.80
C TYR A 88 17.32 -3.18 -14.36
N LEU A 89 16.32 -3.75 -13.68
CA LEU A 89 14.93 -3.67 -14.11
C LEU A 89 14.40 -2.23 -14.02
N ALA A 90 14.79 -1.44 -13.01
CA ALA A 90 14.40 -0.04 -12.90
C ALA A 90 14.87 0.79 -14.11
N LEU A 91 16.13 0.62 -14.52
CA LEU A 91 16.66 1.24 -15.73
C LEU A 91 15.91 0.79 -16.99
N GLN A 92 15.63 -0.51 -17.13
CA GLN A 92 14.93 -1.03 -18.31
C GLN A 92 13.49 -0.55 -18.38
N LEU A 93 12.79 -0.49 -17.24
CA LEU A 93 11.41 -0.02 -17.15
C LEU A 93 11.31 1.44 -17.61
N GLU A 94 12.09 2.35 -17.00
CA GLU A 94 12.04 3.77 -17.36
C GLU A 94 12.47 4.02 -18.80
N LYS A 95 13.52 3.35 -19.26
CA LYS A 95 13.95 3.42 -20.65
C LYS A 95 12.89 2.91 -21.64
N SER A 96 12.16 1.85 -21.28
CA SER A 96 11.09 1.32 -22.11
C SER A 96 9.90 2.27 -22.20
N LEU A 97 9.50 2.86 -21.07
CA LEU A 97 8.41 3.84 -21.01
C LEU A 97 8.77 5.12 -21.79
N ASN A 98 9.99 5.64 -21.61
CA ASN A 98 10.49 6.81 -22.33
C ASN A 98 10.50 6.59 -23.85
N ARG A 99 10.93 5.41 -24.33
CA ARG A 99 10.91 5.05 -25.76
C ARG A 99 9.50 5.00 -26.34
N GLN A 100 8.50 4.73 -25.53
CA GLN A 100 7.10 4.73 -25.94
C GLN A 100 6.47 6.13 -25.90
N GLY A 101 7.24 7.17 -25.56
CA GLY A 101 6.77 8.55 -25.43
C GLY A 101 5.76 8.76 -24.29
N LYS A 102 5.79 7.89 -23.28
CA LYS A 102 4.90 7.98 -22.12
C LYS A 102 5.47 8.92 -21.06
N ASP A 103 4.59 9.49 -20.25
CA ASP A 103 4.98 10.22 -19.04
C ASP A 103 5.45 9.23 -17.96
N THR A 104 6.72 8.86 -18.08
CA THR A 104 7.33 7.79 -17.30
C THR A 104 7.23 8.04 -15.79
N LYS A 105 7.49 9.27 -15.35
CA LYS A 105 7.50 9.58 -13.92
C LYS A 105 6.11 9.53 -13.31
N ASN A 106 5.13 10.09 -13.97
CA ASN A 106 3.73 10.01 -13.52
C ASN A 106 3.21 8.58 -13.50
N ILE A 107 3.55 7.76 -14.51
CA ILE A 107 3.18 6.33 -14.52
C ILE A 107 3.78 5.58 -13.33
N ILE A 108 5.06 5.80 -13.04
CA ILE A 108 5.74 5.14 -11.91
C ILE A 108 5.14 5.59 -10.58
N LEU A 109 4.96 6.88 -10.39
CA LEU A 109 4.42 7.46 -9.16
C LEU A 109 2.97 7.01 -8.92
N GLU A 110 2.13 6.99 -9.96
CA GLU A 110 0.77 6.46 -9.91
C GLU A 110 0.74 5.01 -9.45
N ASN A 111 1.54 4.15 -10.11
CA ASN A 111 1.58 2.74 -9.75
C ASN A 111 2.16 2.52 -8.35
N TYR A 112 3.15 3.29 -7.94
CA TYR A 112 3.72 3.24 -6.61
C TYR A 112 2.67 3.57 -5.54
N LEU A 113 2.01 4.73 -5.67
CA LEU A 113 1.00 5.20 -4.73
C LEU A 113 -0.24 4.28 -4.67
N ASN A 114 -0.58 3.61 -5.76
CA ASN A 114 -1.69 2.66 -5.79
C ASN A 114 -1.36 1.27 -5.22
N THR A 115 -0.08 0.93 -5.00
CA THR A 115 0.30 -0.43 -4.62
C THR A 115 1.01 -0.54 -3.28
N ILE A 116 1.57 0.55 -2.77
CA ILE A 116 2.36 0.52 -1.54
C ILE A 116 1.50 0.27 -0.30
N ASN A 117 2.12 -0.37 0.71
CA ASN A 117 1.50 -0.64 2.00
C ASN A 117 1.52 0.62 2.89
N PHE A 118 0.34 1.08 3.31
CA PHE A 118 0.15 2.19 4.24
C PHE A 118 -0.21 1.74 5.67
N GLY A 119 0.08 0.49 6.04
CA GLY A 119 -0.25 -0.03 7.37
C GLY A 119 -1.72 -0.42 7.54
N ALA A 120 -2.08 -1.00 8.69
CA ALA A 120 -3.44 -1.44 9.01
C ALA A 120 -4.11 -2.29 7.91
N GLY A 121 -3.34 -3.13 7.21
CA GLY A 121 -3.85 -3.92 6.09
C GLY A 121 -4.19 -3.13 4.83
N THR A 122 -3.84 -1.84 4.76
CA THR A 122 -4.26 -0.91 3.71
C THR A 122 -3.19 -0.78 2.63
N TYR A 123 -3.56 -1.05 1.39
CA TYR A 123 -2.71 -0.94 0.22
C TYR A 123 -3.27 0.07 -0.78
N GLY A 124 -2.43 1.01 -1.21
CA GLY A 124 -2.79 2.08 -2.13
C GLY A 124 -3.35 3.33 -1.44
N ILE A 125 -3.08 4.49 -2.05
CA ILE A 125 -3.34 5.82 -1.47
C ILE A 125 -4.82 6.12 -1.29
N GLN A 126 -5.69 5.68 -2.20
CA GLN A 126 -7.13 5.90 -2.07
C GLN A 126 -7.68 5.16 -0.86
N ALA A 127 -7.30 3.89 -0.69
CA ALA A 127 -7.70 3.11 0.48
C ALA A 127 -7.11 3.69 1.79
N ALA A 128 -5.87 4.19 1.75
CA ALA A 128 -5.25 4.84 2.90
C ALA A 128 -5.96 6.15 3.28
N SER A 129 -6.29 6.99 2.30
CA SER A 129 -7.04 8.23 2.50
C SER A 129 -8.40 7.97 3.15
N GLN A 130 -9.13 6.98 2.66
CA GLN A 130 -10.41 6.53 3.24
C GLN A 130 -10.21 6.00 4.67
N ARG A 131 -9.24 5.09 4.86
CA ARG A 131 -8.99 4.43 6.15
C ARG A 131 -8.62 5.41 7.26
N TYR A 132 -7.75 6.37 6.98
CA TYR A 132 -7.22 7.26 8.00
C TYR A 132 -7.99 8.58 8.13
N PHE A 133 -8.58 9.08 7.05
CA PHE A 133 -9.19 10.41 7.02
C PHE A 133 -10.62 10.44 6.47
N ASN A 134 -11.16 9.30 6.04
CA ASN A 134 -12.51 9.16 5.48
C ASN A 134 -12.79 10.16 4.33
N LYS A 135 -11.83 10.31 3.41
CA LYS A 135 -11.94 11.18 2.24
C LYS A 135 -11.20 10.62 1.02
N ASP A 136 -11.47 11.20 -0.15
CA ASP A 136 -10.77 10.82 -1.36
C ASP A 136 -9.30 11.29 -1.35
N ALA A 137 -8.44 10.55 -2.05
CA ALA A 137 -7.01 10.87 -2.14
C ALA A 137 -6.73 12.24 -2.78
N SER A 138 -7.67 12.77 -3.58
CA SER A 138 -7.62 14.12 -4.15
C SER A 138 -7.88 15.24 -3.15
N GLU A 139 -8.47 14.93 -1.99
CA GLU A 139 -8.87 15.88 -0.96
C GLU A 139 -7.90 15.93 0.22
N LEU A 140 -6.81 15.16 0.16
CA LEU A 140 -5.79 15.16 1.20
C LEU A 140 -5.12 16.54 1.31
N THR A 141 -5.08 17.07 2.53
CA THR A 141 -4.33 18.30 2.84
C THR A 141 -2.83 18.01 2.93
N LEU A 142 -2.00 19.05 2.96
CA LEU A 142 -0.56 18.94 3.17
C LEU A 142 -0.21 18.14 4.43
N SER A 143 -0.87 18.45 5.56
CA SER A 143 -0.64 17.75 6.83
C SER A 143 -0.98 16.27 6.77
N GLU A 144 -2.10 15.92 6.16
CA GLU A 144 -2.57 14.54 5.99
C GLU A 144 -1.68 13.77 5.02
N SER A 145 -1.27 14.41 3.93
CA SER A 145 -0.31 13.88 2.97
C SER A 145 1.03 13.53 3.64
N ALA A 146 1.52 14.40 4.52
CA ALA A 146 2.76 14.16 5.26
C ALA A 146 2.63 13.01 6.28
N VAL A 147 1.48 12.85 6.95
CA VAL A 147 1.19 11.70 7.81
C VAL A 147 1.24 10.40 7.02
N LEU A 148 0.56 10.35 5.86
CA LEU A 148 0.52 9.15 5.03
C LEU A 148 1.89 8.84 4.41
N ALA A 149 2.63 9.86 3.93
CA ALA A 149 3.97 9.68 3.38
C ALA A 149 5.00 9.18 4.41
N ALA A 150 4.73 9.34 5.70
CA ALA A 150 5.57 8.82 6.77
C ALA A 150 5.51 7.28 6.90
N ILE A 151 4.42 6.65 6.48
CA ILE A 151 4.12 5.24 6.77
C ILE A 151 4.96 4.23 5.98
N PRO A 152 5.17 4.38 4.64
CA PRO A 152 5.68 3.33 3.77
C PRO A 152 7.05 2.75 4.13
N GLN A 153 7.93 3.51 4.76
CA GLN A 153 9.25 3.02 5.15
C GLN A 153 9.17 1.83 6.13
N ASN A 154 8.25 1.89 7.09
CA ASN A 154 7.96 0.82 8.03
C ASN A 154 6.50 0.92 8.49
N PRO A 155 5.55 0.28 7.78
CA PRO A 155 4.12 0.44 8.01
C PRO A 155 3.62 0.03 9.40
N THR A 156 4.37 -0.84 10.08
CA THR A 156 4.04 -1.21 11.47
C THR A 156 4.51 -0.12 12.45
N LYS A 157 5.77 0.32 12.31
CA LYS A 157 6.38 1.29 13.22
C LYS A 157 5.77 2.69 13.09
N PHE A 158 5.45 3.09 11.87
CA PHE A 158 4.95 4.44 11.57
C PHE A 158 3.43 4.47 11.36
N ASN A 159 2.70 3.48 11.90
CA ASN A 159 1.24 3.50 11.89
C ASN A 159 0.72 4.64 12.80
N PRO A 160 -0.01 5.63 12.26
CA PRO A 160 -0.39 6.82 13.04
C PRO A 160 -1.44 6.53 14.11
N ILE A 161 -2.14 5.39 14.06
CA ILE A 161 -3.10 4.96 15.08
C ILE A 161 -2.37 4.33 16.27
N ASN A 162 -1.48 3.36 15.98
CA ASN A 162 -0.84 2.56 17.01
C ASN A 162 0.45 3.18 17.53
N HIS A 163 1.12 4.02 16.72
CA HIS A 163 2.41 4.63 16.96
C HIS A 163 2.42 6.09 16.53
N PRO A 164 1.55 6.95 17.10
CA PRO A 164 1.42 8.35 16.68
C PRO A 164 2.71 9.14 16.88
N GLU A 165 3.46 8.92 17.96
CA GLU A 165 4.70 9.67 18.25
C GLU A 165 5.77 9.42 17.18
N GLU A 166 6.00 8.18 16.79
CA GLU A 166 6.94 7.81 15.75
C GLU A 166 6.49 8.34 14.36
N ASN A 167 5.19 8.34 14.13
CA ASN A 167 4.66 8.92 12.89
C ASN A 167 4.82 10.45 12.90
N ILE A 168 4.58 11.15 14.03
CA ILE A 168 4.80 12.60 14.17
C ILE A 168 6.25 12.96 13.84
N GLU A 169 7.21 12.25 14.42
CA GLU A 169 8.63 12.50 14.18
C GLU A 169 8.95 12.39 12.69
N ARG A 170 8.47 11.33 12.04
CA ARG A 170 8.71 11.11 10.63
C ARG A 170 7.91 12.05 9.71
N ARG A 171 6.66 12.40 10.06
CA ARG A 171 5.87 13.43 9.38
C ARG A 171 6.62 14.76 9.37
N ASN A 172 7.17 15.18 10.50
CA ASN A 172 7.95 16.42 10.58
C ASN A 172 9.19 16.36 9.68
N LYS A 173 9.81 15.18 9.52
CA LYS A 173 10.88 14.97 8.54
C LYS A 173 10.39 15.10 7.11
N VAL A 174 9.20 14.57 6.78
CA VAL A 174 8.57 14.75 5.45
C VAL A 174 8.40 16.23 5.16
N LEU A 175 7.76 16.97 6.05
CA LEU A 175 7.53 18.42 5.88
C LEU A 175 8.85 19.20 5.74
N SER A 176 9.85 18.89 6.54
CA SER A 176 11.18 19.50 6.44
C SER A 176 11.86 19.22 5.10
N ASN A 177 11.71 18.01 4.58
CA ASN A 177 12.24 17.65 3.25
C ASN A 177 11.48 18.40 2.15
N MET A 178 10.14 18.49 2.23
CA MET A 178 9.34 19.25 1.27
C MET A 178 9.74 20.73 1.23
N LEU A 179 9.97 21.33 2.40
CA LEU A 179 10.47 22.71 2.49
C LEU A 179 11.86 22.85 1.86
N SER A 180 12.81 22.01 2.23
CA SER A 180 14.19 22.09 1.75
C SER A 180 14.32 21.85 0.24
N GLN A 181 13.40 21.08 -0.34
CA GLN A 181 13.33 20.78 -1.77
C GLN A 181 12.45 21.77 -2.55
N GLY A 182 11.83 22.76 -1.86
CA GLY A 182 11.06 23.83 -2.50
C GLY A 182 9.64 23.42 -2.94
N TYR A 183 9.11 22.31 -2.45
CA TYR A 183 7.73 21.91 -2.71
C TYR A 183 6.73 22.74 -1.93
N ILE A 184 7.11 23.24 -0.76
CA ILE A 184 6.27 24.11 0.09
C ILE A 184 7.05 25.33 0.56
N SER A 185 6.33 26.39 0.85
CA SER A 185 6.86 27.62 1.46
C SER A 185 7.06 27.46 2.97
N GLN A 186 7.82 28.40 3.58
CA GLN A 186 8.00 28.46 5.03
C GLN A 186 6.66 28.59 5.77
N SER A 187 5.72 29.39 5.26
CA SER A 187 4.40 29.58 5.86
C SER A 187 3.55 28.31 5.83
N GLU A 188 3.57 27.56 4.72
CA GLU A 188 2.87 26.27 4.61
C GLU A 188 3.46 25.24 5.54
N TYR A 189 4.79 25.20 5.65
CA TYR A 189 5.50 24.32 6.60
C TYR A 189 5.09 24.59 8.06
N GLU A 190 5.09 25.86 8.49
CA GLU A 190 4.70 26.26 9.85
C GLU A 190 3.23 25.95 10.12
N THR A 191 2.34 26.24 9.16
CA THR A 191 0.92 25.92 9.24
C THR A 191 0.70 24.40 9.38
N ALA A 192 1.39 23.61 8.56
CA ALA A 192 1.28 22.16 8.62
C ALA A 192 1.84 21.58 9.92
N LEU A 193 2.90 22.15 10.48
CA LEU A 193 3.43 21.70 11.78
C LEU A 193 2.47 21.99 12.94
N ALA A 194 1.78 23.13 12.90
CA ALA A 194 0.83 23.55 13.90
C ALA A 194 -0.54 22.84 13.82
N ASP A 195 -0.79 22.12 12.73
CA ASP A 195 -2.06 21.43 12.50
C ASP A 195 -2.19 20.18 13.37
N ASN A 196 -3.30 20.10 14.12
CA ASN A 196 -3.67 18.95 14.95
C ASN A 196 -4.24 17.80 14.08
N VAL A 197 -3.50 17.39 13.04
CA VAL A 197 -3.95 16.40 12.05
C VAL A 197 -4.33 15.06 12.65
N TYR A 198 -3.71 14.67 13.77
CA TYR A 198 -3.94 13.39 14.44
C TYR A 198 -5.32 13.29 15.07
N ASP A 199 -5.96 14.43 15.42
CA ASP A 199 -7.34 14.47 15.93
C ASP A 199 -8.38 14.06 14.88
N ARG A 200 -7.98 14.04 13.61
CA ARG A 200 -8.83 13.65 12.48
C ARG A 200 -8.66 12.21 12.03
N ILE A 201 -7.70 11.50 12.62
CA ILE A 201 -7.43 10.10 12.26
C ILE A 201 -8.54 9.21 12.79
N GLN A 202 -9.11 8.39 11.90
CA GLN A 202 -10.14 7.43 12.25
C GLN A 202 -9.52 6.27 13.04
N GLU A 203 -9.89 6.10 14.31
CA GLU A 203 -9.43 5.00 15.16
C GLU A 203 -10.00 3.66 14.68
N THR A 204 -11.27 3.64 14.30
CA THR A 204 -11.96 2.49 13.72
C THR A 204 -11.95 2.55 12.19
N ASP A 205 -11.97 1.42 11.55
CA ASP A 205 -12.09 1.33 10.09
C ASP A 205 -13.56 1.50 9.70
N SER A 206 -13.98 2.76 9.52
CA SER A 206 -15.33 3.05 9.04
C SER A 206 -15.63 2.48 7.65
N SER A 207 -14.59 2.15 6.87
CA SER A 207 -14.75 1.47 5.59
C SER A 207 -15.10 -0.01 5.75
N GLN A 208 -14.78 -0.62 6.91
CA GLN A 208 -15.20 -1.99 7.24
C GLN A 208 -16.63 -2.03 7.80
N GLU A 209 -17.11 -0.98 8.44
CA GLU A 209 -18.50 -0.87 8.84
C GLU A 209 -19.47 -0.69 7.65
N GLN A 210 -18.93 -0.15 6.52
CA GLN A 210 -19.66 0.01 5.26
C GLN A 210 -19.36 -1.08 4.22
N ALA A 211 -18.30 -1.86 4.42
CA ALA A 211 -18.07 -3.04 3.61
C ALA A 211 -19.03 -4.13 4.12
N ALA A 212 -20.22 -4.17 3.53
CA ALA A 212 -20.98 -5.40 3.53
C ALA A 212 -20.02 -6.56 3.17
N PRO A 213 -20.09 -7.70 3.86
CA PRO A 213 -19.32 -8.88 3.46
C PRO A 213 -19.55 -9.04 1.96
N TYR A 214 -18.50 -9.40 1.21
CA TYR A 214 -18.63 -9.63 -0.24
C TYR A 214 -19.91 -10.43 -0.48
N SER A 215 -20.74 -9.98 -1.44
CA SER A 215 -21.92 -10.77 -1.78
C SER A 215 -21.44 -12.15 -2.22
N TYR A 216 -22.23 -13.17 -2.04
CA TYR A 216 -21.94 -14.53 -2.54
C TYR A 216 -21.55 -14.54 -4.03
N PHE A 217 -22.06 -13.57 -4.80
CA PHE A 217 -21.65 -13.37 -6.19
C PHE A 217 -20.17 -13.03 -6.31
N ILE A 218 -19.65 -12.15 -5.45
CA ILE A 218 -18.24 -11.74 -5.48
C ILE A 218 -17.33 -12.86 -4.97
N ASP A 219 -17.76 -13.62 -3.95
CA ASP A 219 -16.99 -14.76 -3.45
C ASP A 219 -16.84 -15.82 -4.54
N GLU A 220 -17.92 -16.20 -5.20
CA GLU A 220 -17.90 -17.15 -6.32
C GLU A 220 -17.05 -16.63 -7.50
N LEU A 221 -17.15 -15.33 -7.80
CA LEU A 221 -16.34 -14.69 -8.84
C LEU A 221 -14.83 -14.77 -8.52
N ILE A 222 -14.45 -14.56 -7.28
CA ILE A 222 -13.06 -14.68 -6.82
C ILE A 222 -12.53 -16.08 -7.09
N ASP A 223 -13.27 -17.10 -6.66
CA ASP A 223 -12.89 -18.51 -6.83
C ASP A 223 -12.83 -18.89 -8.31
N GLN A 224 -13.77 -18.44 -9.11
CA GLN A 224 -13.77 -18.69 -10.56
C GLN A 224 -12.57 -18.04 -11.24
N VAL A 225 -12.26 -16.79 -10.93
CA VAL A 225 -11.11 -16.08 -11.54
C VAL A 225 -9.79 -16.74 -11.14
N ILE A 226 -9.63 -17.13 -9.86
CA ILE A 226 -8.43 -17.85 -9.40
C ILE A 226 -8.28 -19.16 -10.16
N ASN A 227 -9.35 -19.94 -10.28
CA ASN A 227 -9.36 -21.20 -11.03
C ASN A 227 -9.01 -20.99 -12.51
N ASP A 228 -9.61 -20.00 -13.15
CA ASP A 228 -9.34 -19.67 -14.56
C ASP A 228 -7.89 -19.27 -14.80
N LEU A 229 -7.30 -18.48 -13.91
CA LEU A 229 -5.88 -18.10 -14.00
C LEU A 229 -4.96 -19.32 -13.82
N GLN A 230 -5.31 -20.27 -12.96
CA GLN A 230 -4.56 -21.52 -12.81
C GLN A 230 -4.68 -22.39 -14.06
N VAL A 231 -5.90 -22.61 -14.56
CA VAL A 231 -6.15 -23.52 -15.69
C VAL A 231 -5.67 -22.94 -17.00
N GLN A 232 -5.95 -21.66 -17.28
CA GLN A 232 -5.69 -21.05 -18.59
C GLN A 232 -4.29 -20.43 -18.72
N LYS A 233 -3.71 -19.96 -17.60
CA LYS A 233 -2.38 -19.31 -17.58
C LYS A 233 -1.30 -20.17 -16.93
N GLY A 234 -1.65 -21.30 -16.31
CA GLY A 234 -0.72 -22.16 -15.61
C GLY A 234 -0.15 -21.52 -14.32
N TYR A 235 -0.87 -20.56 -13.75
CA TYR A 235 -0.45 -19.93 -12.50
C TYR A 235 -0.58 -20.90 -11.34
N THR A 236 0.34 -20.80 -10.38
CA THR A 236 0.10 -21.39 -9.06
C THR A 236 -1.03 -20.61 -8.35
N GLU A 237 -1.64 -21.19 -7.33
CA GLU A 237 -2.68 -20.53 -6.54
C GLU A 237 -2.23 -19.16 -6.02
N VAL A 238 -1.01 -19.08 -5.47
CA VAL A 238 -0.42 -17.83 -4.98
C VAL A 238 -0.24 -16.80 -6.11
N GLN A 239 0.17 -17.24 -7.30
CA GLN A 239 0.29 -16.35 -8.46
C GLN A 239 -1.07 -15.85 -8.93
N ALA A 240 -2.09 -16.71 -8.93
CA ALA A 240 -3.45 -16.36 -9.30
C ALA A 240 -4.05 -15.34 -8.31
N GLN A 241 -3.88 -15.57 -7.01
CA GLN A 241 -4.28 -14.63 -5.96
C GLN A 241 -3.55 -13.28 -6.10
N ASN A 242 -2.24 -13.29 -6.32
CA ASN A 242 -1.48 -12.06 -6.55
C ASN A 242 -1.94 -11.32 -7.82
N ALA A 243 -2.24 -12.03 -8.90
CA ALA A 243 -2.78 -11.44 -10.11
C ALA A 243 -4.15 -10.81 -9.87
N LEU A 244 -5.03 -11.51 -9.15
CA LEU A 244 -6.38 -11.03 -8.83
C LEU A 244 -6.34 -9.77 -7.95
N TYR A 245 -5.61 -9.82 -6.83
CA TYR A 245 -5.62 -8.75 -5.84
C TYR A 245 -4.60 -7.63 -6.09
N SER A 246 -3.57 -7.88 -6.92
CA SER A 246 -2.44 -6.96 -7.10
C SER A 246 -2.03 -6.77 -8.56
N GLY A 247 -2.53 -7.60 -9.47
CA GLY A 247 -2.11 -7.61 -10.87
C GLY A 247 -2.81 -6.57 -11.77
N GLY A 248 -3.67 -5.72 -11.21
CA GLY A 248 -4.37 -4.68 -11.97
C GLY A 248 -5.42 -5.22 -12.94
N LEU A 249 -5.96 -6.41 -12.68
CA LEU A 249 -7.02 -7.00 -13.51
C LEU A 249 -8.28 -6.13 -13.47
N ARG A 250 -8.90 -5.95 -14.64
CA ARG A 250 -10.25 -5.41 -14.76
C ARG A 250 -11.19 -6.56 -15.09
N ILE A 251 -12.10 -6.84 -14.16
CA ILE A 251 -13.04 -7.94 -14.26
C ILE A 251 -14.42 -7.34 -14.55
N TYR A 252 -15.00 -7.71 -15.69
CA TYR A 252 -16.34 -7.30 -16.08
C TYR A 252 -17.29 -8.44 -15.77
N THR A 253 -18.37 -8.16 -15.06
CA THR A 253 -19.35 -9.15 -14.62
C THR A 253 -20.75 -8.81 -15.14
N THR A 254 -21.66 -9.76 -15.01
CA THR A 254 -23.08 -9.58 -15.29
C THR A 254 -23.89 -9.21 -14.06
N GLN A 255 -23.24 -8.93 -12.93
CA GLN A 255 -23.90 -8.51 -11.70
C GLN A 255 -24.68 -7.20 -11.94
N ASP A 256 -25.96 -7.23 -11.67
CA ASP A 256 -26.81 -6.04 -11.65
C ASP A 256 -26.83 -5.48 -10.23
N PRO A 257 -26.32 -4.26 -9.99
CA PRO A 257 -26.23 -3.69 -8.65
C PRO A 257 -27.60 -3.41 -8.02
N VAL A 258 -28.66 -3.21 -8.81
CA VAL A 258 -30.02 -3.03 -8.30
C VAL A 258 -30.59 -4.34 -7.79
N ILE A 259 -30.42 -5.41 -8.57
CA ILE A 259 -30.86 -6.74 -8.15
C ILE A 259 -30.08 -7.21 -6.91
N GLN A 260 -28.74 -6.97 -6.90
CA GLN A 260 -27.92 -7.31 -5.74
C GLN A 260 -28.38 -6.56 -4.49
N GLY A 261 -28.65 -5.26 -4.58
CA GLY A 261 -29.15 -4.47 -3.45
C GLY A 261 -30.48 -5.00 -2.89
N ILE A 262 -31.40 -5.40 -3.77
CA ILE A 262 -32.66 -6.03 -3.33
C ILE A 262 -32.38 -7.34 -2.58
N CYS A 263 -31.47 -8.17 -3.09
CA CYS A 263 -31.09 -9.42 -2.42
C CYS A 263 -30.48 -9.14 -1.04
N ASP A 264 -29.56 -8.18 -0.95
CA ASP A 264 -28.89 -7.84 0.31
C ASP A 264 -29.90 -7.32 1.36
N ASP A 265 -30.85 -6.47 0.95
CA ASP A 265 -31.92 -5.96 1.82
C ASP A 265 -32.84 -7.09 2.32
N GLU A 266 -33.22 -8.02 1.45
CA GLU A 266 -34.08 -9.16 1.82
C GLU A 266 -33.35 -10.15 2.74
N TYR A 267 -32.04 -10.39 2.52
CA TYR A 267 -31.23 -11.24 3.41
C TYR A 267 -30.92 -10.58 4.76
N ALA A 268 -30.88 -9.26 4.83
CA ALA A 268 -30.67 -8.51 6.06
C ALA A 268 -31.94 -8.42 6.93
N ASN A 269 -33.12 -8.71 6.36
CA ASN A 269 -34.40 -8.64 7.07
C ASN A 269 -34.68 -9.94 7.89
N PRO A 270 -34.64 -9.89 9.24
CA PRO A 270 -34.89 -11.07 10.07
C PRO A 270 -36.26 -11.71 9.86
N ASP A 271 -37.24 -10.92 9.44
CA ASP A 271 -38.61 -11.40 9.23
C ASP A 271 -38.74 -12.39 8.06
N ASN A 272 -37.73 -12.41 7.18
CA ASN A 272 -37.69 -13.35 6.04
C ASN A 272 -37.17 -14.74 6.44
N PHE A 273 -36.75 -14.95 7.68
CA PHE A 273 -36.20 -16.21 8.17
C PHE A 273 -37.13 -16.81 9.23
N PRO A 274 -37.19 -18.15 9.34
CA PRO A 274 -37.97 -18.81 10.38
C PRO A 274 -37.52 -18.40 11.78
N GLU A 275 -38.46 -18.07 12.68
CA GLU A 275 -38.18 -17.58 14.04
C GLU A 275 -37.34 -18.54 14.90
N GLU A 276 -37.24 -19.82 14.54
CA GLU A 276 -36.46 -20.83 15.28
C GLU A 276 -35.18 -21.26 14.58
N SER A 277 -34.72 -20.54 13.54
CA SER A 277 -33.46 -20.86 12.87
C SER A 277 -32.27 -20.46 13.73
N GLN A 278 -31.73 -21.37 14.53
CA GLN A 278 -30.44 -21.20 15.20
C GLN A 278 -29.33 -21.67 14.27
N VAL A 279 -28.47 -20.75 13.86
CA VAL A 279 -27.20 -21.09 13.20
C VAL A 279 -26.18 -21.43 14.28
N GLY A 280 -25.92 -22.71 14.47
CA GLY A 280 -24.79 -23.16 15.27
C GLY A 280 -23.50 -23.02 14.45
N ILE A 281 -22.61 -22.16 14.86
CA ILE A 281 -21.26 -22.09 14.27
C ILE A 281 -20.36 -23.01 15.10
N ASP A 282 -20.06 -24.20 14.59
CA ASP A 282 -19.03 -25.06 15.13
C ASP A 282 -17.66 -24.62 14.62
N TRP A 283 -16.82 -24.12 15.51
CA TRP A 283 -15.44 -23.80 15.17
C TRP A 283 -14.48 -24.58 16.05
N ALA A 284 -13.37 -25.03 15.46
CA ALA A 284 -12.28 -25.67 16.17
C ALA A 284 -11.04 -24.77 16.13
N LEU A 285 -10.51 -24.43 17.29
CA LEU A 285 -9.25 -23.68 17.42
C LEU A 285 -8.16 -24.61 17.94
N SER A 286 -7.07 -24.74 17.19
CA SER A 286 -5.88 -25.45 17.64
C SER A 286 -4.78 -24.43 17.97
N VAL A 287 -4.37 -24.33 19.22
CA VAL A 287 -3.29 -23.47 19.67
C VAL A 287 -2.05 -24.28 19.96
N LYS A 288 -0.98 -24.03 19.23
CA LYS A 288 0.34 -24.59 19.51
C LYS A 288 1.04 -23.73 20.55
N LYS A 289 1.30 -24.28 21.73
CA LYS A 289 2.01 -23.61 22.84
C LYS A 289 3.52 -23.56 22.54
N THR A 290 4.21 -22.70 23.26
CA THR A 290 5.67 -22.51 23.16
C THR A 290 6.47 -23.76 23.51
N ASP A 291 5.90 -24.70 24.29
CA ASP A 291 6.47 -26.02 24.62
C ASP A 291 6.25 -27.09 23.52
N GLY A 292 5.61 -26.70 22.39
CA GLY A 292 5.33 -27.59 21.26
C GLY A 292 4.05 -28.39 21.39
N THR A 293 3.34 -28.33 22.52
CA THR A 293 2.03 -29.02 22.68
C THR A 293 0.93 -28.29 21.93
N VAL A 294 -0.03 -29.06 21.38
CA VAL A 294 -1.21 -28.52 20.70
C VAL A 294 -2.42 -28.70 21.60
N GLN A 295 -3.09 -27.61 21.90
CA GLN A 295 -4.35 -27.63 22.63
C GLN A 295 -5.49 -27.30 21.68
N ASN A 296 -6.46 -28.23 21.55
CA ASN A 296 -7.65 -28.06 20.73
C ASN A 296 -8.79 -27.56 21.61
N TYR A 297 -9.51 -26.54 21.11
CA TYR A 297 -10.73 -26.02 21.67
C TYR A 297 -11.84 -26.27 20.67
N SER A 298 -12.92 -26.85 21.11
CA SER A 298 -14.17 -26.98 20.35
C SER A 298 -15.31 -26.41 21.19
N VAL A 299 -16.30 -25.89 20.53
CA VAL A 299 -17.57 -25.51 21.20
C VAL A 299 -18.32 -26.75 21.63
#